data_f1de83c95e955ac0708edcb5bb778486
#
_entry.id   f1de83c95e955ac0708edcb5bb778486
#
_cell.length_a   1.000
_cell.length_b   1.000
_cell.length_c   1.000
_cell.angle_alpha   90.00
_cell.angle_beta   90.00
_cell.angle_gamma   90.00
#
_symmetry.space_group_name_H-M   'P 1'
#
loop_
_entity.id
_entity.type
_entity.pdbx_description
1 polymer ?
#
loop_
_entity_poly.entity_id
_entity_poly.type
_entity_poly.pdbx_seq_one_letter_code
_entity_poly.pdbx_strand_id
1 'polypeptide(L)'
;NKGKSKQLLEKIDRANEAGVFVYADQYPFDAGSAPLITQIPPKYLQGGISDAVERLKDVELRRQMLYSIFNEVDEYESCLSFSGFEKTEIAEAPYTPEHIGKTITQLAEEQGKEPFDAYCDLLIVNKGDAQGIYLNQNMEDICRIMVHPHVFAGCDWAEYTRYHEPNEVGGGHPRGTGTMTRRLEIMRNYDLCSAENAISSITGRPAAALGIPNRGILKAGYAADICIIDYPNISCTADYKHPFAKNKGLEYVLVNGQIALENGTITGRRAGVVVKHNNLCEIYRKAEKRKS
;
A
#
# COMPACT_ATOMS: atom_id res chain seq x y z
N ASN A 1 -7.69 9.11 12.92
CA ASN A 1 -6.42 8.59 13.47
C ASN A 1 -5.21 9.53 13.27
N LYS A 2 -5.41 10.69 12.62
CA LYS A 2 -4.35 11.71 12.44
C LYS A 2 -3.72 12.08 13.78
N GLY A 3 -2.37 12.06 13.85
CA GLY A 3 -1.60 12.40 15.05
C GLY A 3 -1.44 11.27 16.08
N LYS A 4 -2.07 10.10 15.87
CA LYS A 4 -1.96 8.96 16.79
C LYS A 4 -0.72 8.09 16.57
N SER A 5 0.11 8.40 15.55
CA SER A 5 1.32 7.63 15.23
C SER A 5 2.29 7.52 16.41
N LYS A 6 2.44 8.59 17.21
CA LYS A 6 3.29 8.56 18.40
C LYS A 6 2.86 7.47 19.40
N GLN A 7 1.55 7.42 19.71
CA GLN A 7 1.00 6.42 20.64
C GLN A 7 1.13 5.00 20.08
N LEU A 8 1.00 4.82 18.75
CA LEU A 8 1.20 3.53 18.09
C LEU A 8 2.65 3.06 18.27
N LEU A 9 3.62 3.92 17.99
CA LEU A 9 5.05 3.60 18.10
C LEU A 9 5.44 3.29 19.53
N GLU A 10 4.95 4.04 20.52
CA GLU A 10 5.16 3.74 21.94
C GLU A 10 4.62 2.36 22.36
N LYS A 11 3.53 1.89 21.74
CA LYS A 11 3.03 0.52 22.00
C LYS A 11 3.96 -0.53 21.39
N ILE A 12 4.50 -0.29 20.19
CA ILE A 12 5.47 -1.18 19.55
C ILE A 12 6.74 -1.27 20.40
N ASP A 13 7.25 -0.13 20.88
CA ASP A 13 8.45 -0.09 21.72
C ASP A 13 8.26 -0.87 23.02
N ARG A 14 7.17 -0.61 23.75
CA ARG A 14 6.86 -1.32 25.00
C ARG A 14 6.73 -2.83 24.80
N ALA A 15 6.13 -3.27 23.69
CA ALA A 15 6.05 -4.69 23.38
C ALA A 15 7.43 -5.32 23.17
N ASN A 16 8.29 -4.64 22.39
CA ASN A 16 9.66 -5.10 22.16
C ASN A 16 10.52 -5.09 23.43
N GLU A 17 10.39 -4.07 24.28
CA GLU A 17 11.04 -4.00 25.60
C GLU A 17 10.60 -5.15 26.53
N ALA A 18 9.32 -5.54 26.44
CA ALA A 18 8.78 -6.69 27.16
C ALA A 18 9.15 -8.06 26.55
N GLY A 19 9.96 -8.08 25.49
CA GLY A 19 10.39 -9.31 24.82
C GLY A 19 9.37 -9.89 23.83
N VAL A 20 8.33 -9.13 23.49
CA VAL A 20 7.38 -9.48 22.41
C VAL A 20 7.84 -8.78 21.14
N PHE A 21 8.41 -9.54 20.20
CA PHE A 21 8.92 -8.99 18.94
C PHE A 21 7.77 -8.54 18.03
N VAL A 22 7.57 -7.22 17.93
CA VAL A 22 6.58 -6.57 17.07
C VAL A 22 7.30 -5.72 16.05
N TYR A 23 7.02 -5.98 14.79
CA TYR A 23 7.42 -5.17 13.66
C TYR A 23 6.19 -4.67 12.92
N ALA A 24 6.35 -3.58 12.20
CA ALA A 24 5.34 -3.06 11.30
C ALA A 24 5.96 -2.72 9.96
N ASP A 25 5.13 -2.65 8.94
CA ASP A 25 5.51 -2.11 7.65
C ASP A 25 4.62 -0.94 7.24
N GLN A 26 5.07 -0.17 6.28
CA GLN A 26 4.37 1.00 5.80
C GLN A 26 4.78 1.35 4.38
N TYR A 27 3.80 1.71 3.55
CA TYR A 27 4.03 2.41 2.28
C TYR A 27 4.02 3.94 2.48
N PRO A 28 4.82 4.70 1.72
CA PRO A 28 5.02 6.14 1.92
C PRO A 28 4.07 7.01 1.06
N PHE A 29 2.77 6.70 1.07
CA PHE A 29 1.76 7.44 0.32
C PHE A 29 0.65 7.91 1.25
N ASP A 30 0.05 9.05 0.93
CA ASP A 30 -0.96 9.73 1.74
C ASP A 30 -2.39 9.25 1.50
N ALA A 31 -2.56 8.20 0.70
CA ALA A 31 -3.83 7.54 0.47
C ALA A 31 -3.76 6.03 0.69
N GLY A 32 -4.88 5.43 1.03
CA GLY A 32 -5.14 4.00 0.96
C GLY A 32 -5.86 3.62 -0.33
N SER A 33 -5.93 2.32 -0.62
CA SER A 33 -6.75 1.76 -1.70
C SER A 33 -7.48 0.52 -1.23
N ALA A 34 -8.77 0.44 -1.59
CA ALA A 34 -9.61 -0.72 -1.32
C ALA A 34 -10.76 -0.78 -2.33
N PRO A 35 -11.39 -1.96 -2.54
CA PRO A 35 -12.61 -2.05 -3.33
C PRO A 35 -13.68 -1.11 -2.79
N LEU A 36 -14.33 -0.35 -3.67
CA LEU A 36 -15.41 0.57 -3.26
C LEU A 36 -16.53 -0.18 -2.53
N ILE A 37 -16.90 -1.38 -2.97
CA ILE A 37 -17.97 -2.17 -2.35
C ILE A 37 -17.69 -2.48 -0.87
N THR A 38 -16.42 -2.59 -0.46
CA THR A 38 -16.05 -2.88 0.93
C THR A 38 -16.25 -1.71 1.88
N GLN A 39 -16.58 -0.53 1.36
CA GLN A 39 -16.91 0.64 2.19
C GLN A 39 -18.37 0.65 2.64
N ILE A 40 -19.20 -0.24 2.08
CA ILE A 40 -20.56 -0.48 2.54
C ILE A 40 -20.49 -1.34 3.81
N PRO A 41 -21.23 -1.00 4.88
CA PRO A 41 -21.19 -1.74 6.14
C PRO A 41 -21.50 -3.23 5.96
N PRO A 42 -20.79 -4.14 6.66
CA PRO A 42 -20.86 -5.59 6.46
C PRO A 42 -22.27 -6.18 6.54
N LYS A 43 -23.16 -5.58 7.36
CA LYS A 43 -24.57 -6.01 7.45
C LYS A 43 -25.32 -5.97 6.12
N TYR A 44 -24.90 -5.11 5.17
CA TYR A 44 -25.49 -5.00 3.84
C TYR A 44 -24.75 -5.83 2.77
N LEU A 45 -23.60 -6.45 3.12
CA LEU A 45 -22.82 -7.31 2.22
C LEU A 45 -23.14 -8.80 2.36
N GLN A 46 -24.07 -9.17 3.24
CA GLN A 46 -24.47 -10.57 3.45
C GLN A 46 -25.02 -11.17 2.15
N GLY A 47 -24.66 -12.41 1.87
CA GLY A 47 -25.00 -13.11 0.62
C GLY A 47 -24.00 -12.88 -0.52
N GLY A 48 -22.98 -12.06 -0.32
CA GLY A 48 -21.92 -11.79 -1.28
C GLY A 48 -22.17 -10.55 -2.15
N ILE A 49 -21.25 -10.32 -3.09
CA ILE A 49 -21.19 -9.07 -3.88
C ILE A 49 -22.46 -8.90 -4.74
N SER A 50 -22.96 -9.98 -5.35
CA SER A 50 -24.16 -9.92 -6.20
C SER A 50 -25.40 -9.42 -5.43
N ASP A 51 -25.61 -9.97 -4.23
CA ASP A 51 -26.73 -9.59 -3.37
C ASP A 51 -26.57 -8.17 -2.83
N ALA A 52 -25.33 -7.77 -2.52
CA ALA A 52 -25.02 -6.40 -2.11
C ALA A 52 -25.35 -5.40 -3.22
N VAL A 53 -24.93 -5.68 -4.46
CA VAL A 53 -25.23 -4.85 -5.64
C VAL A 53 -26.73 -4.75 -5.88
N GLU A 54 -27.50 -5.83 -5.66
CA GLU A 54 -28.96 -5.78 -5.78
C GLU A 54 -29.58 -4.85 -4.73
N ARG A 55 -29.08 -4.89 -3.47
CA ARG A 55 -29.54 -3.97 -2.41
C ARG A 55 -29.25 -2.50 -2.71
N LEU A 56 -28.17 -2.21 -3.45
CA LEU A 56 -27.85 -0.83 -3.85
C LEU A 56 -28.89 -0.22 -4.79
N LYS A 57 -29.80 -0.99 -5.39
CA LYS A 57 -30.91 -0.47 -6.21
C LYS A 57 -32.05 0.10 -5.38
N ASP A 58 -32.15 -0.27 -4.11
CA ASP A 58 -33.19 0.21 -3.19
C ASP A 58 -32.77 1.54 -2.57
N VAL A 59 -33.55 2.61 -2.90
CA VAL A 59 -33.26 3.99 -2.43
C VAL A 59 -33.34 4.11 -0.91
N GLU A 60 -34.24 3.38 -0.25
CA GLU A 60 -34.37 3.45 1.20
C GLU A 60 -33.17 2.75 1.89
N LEU A 61 -32.73 1.62 1.35
CA LEU A 61 -31.52 0.96 1.83
C LEU A 61 -30.26 1.83 1.61
N ARG A 62 -30.16 2.58 0.50
CA ARG A 62 -29.06 3.55 0.32
C ARG A 62 -29.01 4.59 1.45
N ARG A 63 -30.13 5.14 1.86
CA ARG A 63 -30.19 6.10 2.97
C ARG A 63 -29.70 5.49 4.29
N GLN A 64 -30.12 4.26 4.57
CA GLN A 64 -29.67 3.53 5.75
C GLN A 64 -28.18 3.22 5.69
N MET A 65 -27.65 2.79 4.55
CA MET A 65 -26.22 2.56 4.32
C MET A 65 -25.42 3.84 4.55
N LEU A 66 -25.83 4.96 3.96
CA LEU A 66 -25.20 6.25 4.13
C LEU A 66 -25.16 6.69 5.60
N TYR A 67 -26.29 6.54 6.30
CA TYR A 67 -26.38 6.83 7.73
C TYR A 67 -25.36 5.98 8.51
N SER A 68 -25.33 4.67 8.26
CA SER A 68 -24.43 3.74 8.95
C SER A 68 -22.96 4.07 8.71
N ILE A 69 -22.56 4.42 7.48
CA ILE A 69 -21.16 4.78 7.15
C ILE A 69 -20.65 5.95 7.98
N PHE A 70 -21.48 6.96 8.22
CA PHE A 70 -21.02 8.19 8.87
C PHE A 70 -21.39 8.29 10.37
N ASN A 71 -22.31 7.47 10.86
CA ASN A 71 -22.82 7.58 12.22
C ASN A 71 -22.61 6.32 13.09
N GLU A 72 -22.36 5.15 12.49
CA GLU A 72 -22.12 3.88 13.21
C GLU A 72 -20.63 3.48 13.16
N VAL A 73 -19.73 4.46 13.27
CA VAL A 73 -18.27 4.28 13.10
C VAL A 73 -17.61 3.39 14.14
N ASP A 74 -18.24 3.19 15.29
CA ASP A 74 -17.75 2.27 16.33
C ASP A 74 -18.02 0.79 15.97
N GLU A 75 -18.98 0.53 15.08
CA GLU A 75 -19.31 -0.82 14.63
C GLU A 75 -18.54 -1.20 13.35
N TYR A 76 -18.26 -0.21 12.50
CA TYR A 76 -17.59 -0.41 11.23
C TYR A 76 -16.84 0.85 10.77
N GLU A 77 -15.54 0.69 10.50
CA GLU A 77 -14.66 1.76 10.02
C GLU A 77 -14.63 1.75 8.49
N SER A 78 -15.32 2.70 7.86
CA SER A 78 -15.29 2.93 6.41
C SER A 78 -14.26 4.01 6.04
N CYS A 79 -13.48 3.80 4.98
CA CYS A 79 -12.60 4.84 4.46
C CYS A 79 -13.37 6.09 4.03
N LEU A 80 -14.62 5.94 3.56
CA LEU A 80 -15.51 7.07 3.22
C LEU A 80 -15.78 7.99 4.40
N SER A 81 -15.87 7.45 5.64
CA SER A 81 -16.09 8.27 6.83
C SER A 81 -14.92 9.22 7.14
N PHE A 82 -13.72 8.93 6.61
CA PHE A 82 -12.51 9.74 6.82
C PHE A 82 -12.15 10.60 5.61
N SER A 83 -12.32 10.07 4.39
CA SER A 83 -11.96 10.78 3.15
C SER A 83 -13.10 11.67 2.66
N GLY A 84 -14.37 11.31 2.93
CA GLY A 84 -15.50 11.88 2.21
C GLY A 84 -15.52 11.49 0.74
N PHE A 85 -16.51 11.96 0.00
CA PHE A 85 -16.64 11.69 -1.43
C PHE A 85 -15.70 12.55 -2.28
N GLU A 86 -15.33 13.71 -1.78
CA GLU A 86 -14.43 14.67 -2.43
C GLU A 86 -12.97 14.20 -2.46
N LYS A 87 -12.58 13.28 -1.58
CA LYS A 87 -11.23 12.70 -1.47
C LYS A 87 -11.21 11.20 -1.74
N THR A 88 -12.28 10.69 -2.32
CA THR A 88 -12.37 9.31 -2.80
C THR A 88 -12.32 9.33 -4.31
N GLU A 89 -11.20 8.85 -4.89
CA GLU A 89 -10.95 8.80 -6.33
C GLU A 89 -11.23 7.39 -6.86
N ILE A 90 -11.76 7.30 -8.07
CA ILE A 90 -12.00 6.04 -8.78
C ILE A 90 -10.69 5.58 -9.42
N ALA A 91 -10.10 4.51 -8.90
CA ALA A 91 -8.86 3.93 -9.41
C ALA A 91 -9.09 2.91 -10.53
N GLU A 92 -10.13 2.09 -10.38
CA GLU A 92 -10.52 1.09 -11.37
C GLU A 92 -12.05 1.02 -11.48
N ALA A 93 -12.53 0.96 -12.71
CA ALA A 93 -13.95 0.80 -13.05
C ALA A 93 -14.08 0.04 -14.38
N PRO A 94 -14.06 -1.30 -14.37
CA PRO A 94 -13.92 -2.12 -15.58
C PRO A 94 -15.00 -1.88 -16.64
N TYR A 95 -16.21 -1.51 -16.23
CA TYR A 95 -17.34 -1.27 -17.13
C TYR A 95 -17.59 0.21 -17.44
N THR A 96 -16.86 1.11 -16.76
CA THR A 96 -16.97 2.58 -16.95
C THR A 96 -15.58 3.23 -16.82
N PRO A 97 -14.60 2.84 -17.68
CA PRO A 97 -13.20 3.31 -17.58
C PRO A 97 -13.06 4.82 -17.74
N GLU A 98 -14.04 5.50 -18.35
CA GLU A 98 -14.09 6.97 -18.50
C GLU A 98 -14.25 7.72 -17.17
N HIS A 99 -14.55 7.01 -16.09
CA HIS A 99 -14.66 7.59 -14.75
C HIS A 99 -13.37 7.47 -13.92
N ILE A 100 -12.38 6.72 -14.39
CA ILE A 100 -11.11 6.56 -13.70
C ILE A 100 -10.39 7.91 -13.54
N GLY A 101 -9.88 8.19 -12.34
CA GLY A 101 -9.22 9.44 -11.98
C GLY A 101 -10.16 10.56 -11.56
N LYS A 102 -11.48 10.35 -11.58
CA LYS A 102 -12.46 11.30 -11.03
C LYS A 102 -12.71 10.99 -9.55
N THR A 103 -12.99 12.02 -8.76
CA THR A 103 -13.57 11.81 -7.43
C THR A 103 -15.05 11.45 -7.53
N ILE A 104 -15.58 10.84 -6.48
CA ILE A 104 -17.03 10.54 -6.43
C ILE A 104 -17.88 11.82 -6.50
N THR A 105 -17.39 12.92 -5.90
CA THR A 105 -18.07 14.23 -6.00
C THR A 105 -18.11 14.73 -7.44
N GLN A 106 -17.00 14.66 -8.18
CA GLN A 106 -16.94 15.05 -9.59
C GLN A 106 -17.89 14.19 -10.45
N LEU A 107 -17.93 12.87 -10.20
CA LEU A 107 -18.86 11.99 -10.88
C LEU A 107 -20.32 12.37 -10.60
N ALA A 108 -20.64 12.69 -9.35
CA ALA A 108 -21.98 13.11 -8.94
C ALA A 108 -22.42 14.42 -9.61
N GLU A 109 -21.52 15.41 -9.66
CA GLU A 109 -21.76 16.69 -10.34
C GLU A 109 -22.05 16.50 -11.82
N GLU A 110 -21.24 15.68 -12.53
CA GLU A 110 -21.49 15.36 -13.95
C GLU A 110 -22.85 14.67 -14.19
N GLN A 111 -23.32 13.89 -13.24
CA GLN A 111 -24.58 13.16 -13.33
C GLN A 111 -25.78 13.92 -12.78
N GLY A 112 -25.56 15.06 -12.12
CA GLY A 112 -26.62 15.81 -11.43
C GLY A 112 -27.27 15.04 -10.29
N LYS A 113 -26.48 14.27 -9.51
CA LYS A 113 -26.92 13.39 -8.42
C LYS A 113 -26.25 13.72 -7.10
N GLU A 114 -26.81 13.19 -6.02
CA GLU A 114 -26.12 13.17 -4.73
C GLU A 114 -24.91 12.24 -4.79
N PRO A 115 -23.79 12.56 -4.10
CA PRO A 115 -22.54 11.78 -4.18
C PRO A 115 -22.71 10.28 -3.85
N PHE A 116 -23.52 9.94 -2.84
CA PHE A 116 -23.75 8.54 -2.51
C PHE A 116 -24.58 7.80 -3.55
N ASP A 117 -25.50 8.47 -4.22
CA ASP A 117 -26.26 7.86 -5.31
C ASP A 117 -25.37 7.60 -6.52
N ALA A 118 -24.49 8.54 -6.89
CA ALA A 118 -23.48 8.32 -7.94
C ALA A 118 -22.53 7.17 -7.59
N TYR A 119 -22.12 7.07 -6.32
CA TYR A 119 -21.32 5.97 -5.80
C TYR A 119 -22.03 4.61 -5.93
N CYS A 120 -23.29 4.52 -5.53
CA CYS A 120 -24.07 3.31 -5.64
C CYS A 120 -24.29 2.91 -7.11
N ASP A 121 -24.59 3.87 -7.98
CA ASP A 121 -24.78 3.61 -9.40
C ASP A 121 -23.50 3.15 -10.08
N LEU A 122 -22.34 3.72 -9.72
CA LEU A 122 -21.03 3.25 -10.17
C LEU A 122 -20.79 1.78 -9.78
N LEU A 123 -21.11 1.41 -8.53
CA LEU A 123 -21.01 0.03 -8.07
C LEU A 123 -21.97 -0.91 -8.79
N ILE A 124 -23.20 -0.49 -9.05
CA ILE A 124 -24.19 -1.30 -9.78
C ILE A 124 -23.69 -1.59 -11.20
N VAL A 125 -23.26 -0.55 -11.94
CA VAL A 125 -22.77 -0.70 -13.31
C VAL A 125 -21.53 -1.57 -13.38
N ASN A 126 -20.62 -1.40 -12.41
CA ASN A 126 -19.37 -2.18 -12.31
C ASN A 126 -19.56 -3.52 -11.57
N LYS A 127 -20.80 -3.93 -11.25
CA LYS A 127 -21.13 -5.21 -10.58
C LYS A 127 -20.36 -5.41 -9.26
N GLY A 128 -20.08 -4.32 -8.56
CA GLY A 128 -19.27 -4.28 -7.34
C GLY A 128 -17.76 -4.32 -7.57
N ASP A 129 -17.30 -4.47 -8.80
CA ASP A 129 -15.89 -4.55 -9.18
C ASP A 129 -15.35 -3.16 -9.56
N ALA A 130 -15.18 -2.29 -8.57
CA ALA A 130 -14.56 -0.98 -8.70
C ALA A 130 -13.65 -0.71 -7.52
N GLN A 131 -12.48 -0.11 -7.77
CA GLN A 131 -11.47 0.21 -6.76
C GLN A 131 -11.45 1.71 -6.49
N GLY A 132 -11.24 2.06 -5.23
CA GLY A 132 -11.09 3.44 -4.79
C GLY A 132 -9.71 3.75 -4.21
N ILE A 133 -9.29 5.01 -4.36
CA ILE A 133 -8.17 5.62 -3.64
C ILE A 133 -8.77 6.61 -2.64
N TYR A 134 -8.35 6.50 -1.39
CA TYR A 134 -8.87 7.28 -0.27
C TYR A 134 -7.78 8.14 0.32
N LEU A 135 -7.79 9.44 0.05
CA LEU A 135 -6.83 10.44 0.55
C LEU A 135 -7.11 10.72 2.04
N ASN A 136 -6.67 9.84 2.91
CA ASN A 136 -7.00 9.84 4.34
C ASN A 136 -5.78 9.77 5.27
N GLN A 137 -4.56 9.74 4.73
CA GLN A 137 -3.33 9.68 5.51
C GLN A 137 -2.64 11.07 5.56
N ASN A 138 -1.66 11.19 6.44
CA ASN A 138 -0.98 12.45 6.73
C ASN A 138 0.53 12.24 6.71
N MET A 139 1.22 13.08 5.95
CA MET A 139 2.66 12.99 5.74
C MET A 139 3.48 13.10 7.03
N GLU A 140 3.03 13.86 8.03
CA GLU A 140 3.73 13.96 9.30
C GLU A 140 3.74 12.63 10.06
N ASP A 141 2.59 11.94 10.12
CA ASP A 141 2.50 10.60 10.70
C ASP A 141 3.30 9.58 9.89
N ILE A 142 3.21 9.65 8.54
CA ILE A 142 3.97 8.79 7.63
C ILE A 142 5.47 8.94 7.89
N CYS A 143 6.00 10.16 7.92
CA CYS A 143 7.43 10.41 8.17
C CYS A 143 7.86 9.91 9.55
N ARG A 144 7.04 10.13 10.59
CA ARG A 144 7.33 9.69 11.96
C ARG A 144 7.40 8.17 12.06
N ILE A 145 6.46 7.47 11.44
CA ILE A 145 6.39 5.99 11.42
C ILE A 145 7.56 5.43 10.61
N MET A 146 7.85 6.02 9.45
CA MET A 146 8.82 5.54 8.47
C MET A 146 10.24 5.42 9.03
N VAL A 147 10.66 6.32 9.94
CA VAL A 147 12.02 6.33 10.51
C VAL A 147 12.17 5.40 11.71
N HIS A 148 11.08 4.85 12.21
CA HIS A 148 11.10 4.02 13.42
C HIS A 148 11.89 2.72 13.19
N PRO A 149 12.74 2.27 14.15
CA PRO A 149 13.61 1.11 13.96
C PRO A 149 12.88 -0.21 13.75
N HIS A 150 11.68 -0.35 14.29
CA HIS A 150 10.83 -1.53 14.13
C HIS A 150 9.84 -1.42 12.96
N VAL A 151 10.00 -0.40 12.08
CA VAL A 151 9.18 -0.22 10.89
C VAL A 151 10.03 -0.24 9.64
N PHE A 152 9.64 -1.04 8.67
CA PHE A 152 10.29 -1.14 7.36
C PHE A 152 9.30 -0.90 6.21
N ALA A 153 9.79 -0.94 4.96
CA ALA A 153 8.93 -0.73 3.81
C ALA A 153 8.03 -1.95 3.56
N GLY A 154 6.74 -1.70 3.36
CA GLY A 154 5.78 -2.64 2.83
C GLY A 154 4.93 -1.96 1.77
N CYS A 155 4.63 -2.63 0.67
CA CYS A 155 3.91 -2.03 -0.45
C CYS A 155 2.40 -2.24 -0.36
N ASP A 156 1.93 -3.16 0.47
CA ASP A 156 0.50 -3.53 0.56
C ASP A 156 -0.14 -3.72 -0.83
N TRP A 157 0.56 -4.44 -1.69
CA TRP A 157 0.15 -4.71 -3.05
C TRP A 157 0.38 -6.15 -3.43
N ALA A 158 -0.56 -6.73 -4.19
CA ALA A 158 -0.43 -8.06 -4.76
C ALA A 158 0.51 -8.06 -5.98
N GLU A 159 0.94 -9.24 -6.40
CA GLU A 159 1.69 -9.40 -7.63
C GLU A 159 0.84 -9.01 -8.84
N TYR A 160 1.44 -8.30 -9.79
CA TYR A 160 0.79 -8.01 -11.06
C TYR A 160 0.69 -9.27 -11.93
N THR A 161 -0.49 -9.54 -12.44
CA THR A 161 -0.75 -10.69 -13.32
C THR A 161 -0.30 -10.44 -14.77
N ARG A 162 -0.06 -9.18 -15.12
CA ARG A 162 0.43 -8.75 -16.44
C ARG A 162 1.44 -7.61 -16.32
N TYR A 163 2.18 -7.38 -17.37
CA TYR A 163 2.96 -6.15 -17.53
C TYR A 163 2.01 -4.95 -17.75
N HIS A 164 2.31 -3.84 -17.09
CA HIS A 164 1.62 -2.57 -17.25
C HIS A 164 2.53 -1.55 -17.94
N GLU A 165 1.99 -0.80 -18.88
CA GLU A 165 2.73 0.27 -19.53
C GLU A 165 2.90 1.47 -18.59
N PRO A 166 4.05 2.17 -18.63
CA PRO A 166 4.33 3.27 -17.71
C PRO A 166 3.37 4.46 -17.80
N ASN A 167 2.70 4.63 -18.95
CA ASN A 167 1.74 5.70 -19.23
C ASN A 167 0.28 5.24 -19.06
N GLU A 168 0.04 4.04 -18.58
CA GLU A 168 -1.29 3.53 -18.32
C GLU A 168 -1.96 4.35 -17.20
N VAL A 169 -3.23 4.71 -17.42
CA VAL A 169 -4.02 5.50 -16.47
C VAL A 169 -4.85 4.56 -15.61
N GLY A 170 -4.79 4.75 -14.28
CA GLY A 170 -5.48 3.89 -13.33
C GLY A 170 -4.90 2.47 -13.27
N GLY A 171 -5.73 1.51 -12.87
CA GLY A 171 -5.33 0.10 -12.79
C GLY A 171 -4.50 -0.23 -11.57
N GLY A 172 -4.49 0.62 -10.54
CA GLY A 172 -3.79 0.36 -9.29
C GLY A 172 -3.46 1.59 -8.46
N HIS A 173 -2.69 1.34 -7.43
CA HIS A 173 -2.15 2.36 -6.53
C HIS A 173 -0.63 2.47 -6.73
N PRO A 174 -0.02 3.68 -6.74
CA PRO A 174 1.43 3.85 -6.96
C PRO A 174 2.31 3.15 -5.92
N ARG A 175 1.74 2.70 -4.79
CA ARG A 175 2.45 1.92 -3.78
C ARG A 175 2.99 0.59 -4.30
N GLY A 176 2.34 0.00 -5.31
CA GLY A 176 2.78 -1.25 -5.92
C GLY A 176 4.13 -1.15 -6.62
N THR A 177 4.39 -0.04 -7.29
CA THR A 177 5.63 0.20 -8.07
C THR A 177 6.60 1.16 -7.40
N GLY A 178 6.10 2.10 -6.60
CA GLY A 178 6.87 3.25 -6.11
C GLY A 178 7.31 3.18 -4.64
N THR A 179 6.83 2.24 -3.83
CA THR A 179 7.05 2.26 -2.36
C THR A 179 8.52 2.40 -1.97
N MET A 180 9.41 1.57 -2.53
CA MET A 180 10.82 1.57 -2.13
C MET A 180 11.52 2.87 -2.55
N THR A 181 11.26 3.30 -3.77
CA THR A 181 11.86 4.53 -4.35
C THR A 181 11.35 5.77 -3.61
N ARG A 182 10.04 5.87 -3.40
CA ARG A 182 9.43 7.01 -2.70
C ARG A 182 9.88 7.10 -1.24
N ARG A 183 10.06 5.96 -0.58
CA ARG A 183 10.58 5.93 0.78
C ARG A 183 11.98 6.54 0.86
N LEU A 184 12.89 6.14 -0.05
CA LEU A 184 14.23 6.71 -0.14
C LEU A 184 14.20 8.20 -0.49
N GLU A 185 13.37 8.59 -1.46
CA GLU A 185 13.17 9.99 -1.85
C GLU A 185 12.72 10.87 -0.68
N ILE A 186 11.69 10.45 0.05
CA ILE A 186 11.17 11.20 1.20
C ILE A 186 12.22 11.28 2.31
N MET A 187 12.85 10.16 2.66
CA MET A 187 13.87 10.13 3.72
C MET A 187 15.04 11.08 3.41
N ARG A 188 15.46 11.13 2.15
CA ARG A 188 16.50 12.06 1.68
C ARG A 188 16.02 13.52 1.67
N ASN A 189 14.87 13.79 1.05
CA ASN A 189 14.38 15.16 0.82
C ASN A 189 14.05 15.90 2.12
N TYR A 190 13.60 15.17 3.13
CA TYR A 190 13.28 15.71 4.46
C TYR A 190 14.38 15.49 5.48
N ASP A 191 15.56 14.96 5.08
CA ASP A 191 16.69 14.66 5.96
C ASP A 191 16.29 13.86 7.21
N LEU A 192 15.45 12.85 7.01
CA LEU A 192 14.85 12.11 8.13
C LEU A 192 15.82 11.15 8.80
N CYS A 193 16.81 10.62 8.08
CA CYS A 193 17.85 9.73 8.58
C CYS A 193 19.00 9.61 7.57
N SER A 194 20.12 8.97 8.00
CA SER A 194 21.23 8.73 7.07
C SER A 194 20.85 7.79 5.92
N ALA A 195 21.59 7.87 4.80
CA ALA A 195 21.36 7.03 3.62
C ALA A 195 21.43 5.53 3.97
N GLU A 196 22.37 5.14 4.85
CA GLU A 196 22.53 3.76 5.31
C GLU A 196 21.27 3.27 6.06
N ASN A 197 20.70 4.12 6.92
CA ASN A 197 19.47 3.79 7.64
C ASN A 197 18.27 3.70 6.69
N ALA A 198 18.17 4.60 5.72
CA ALA A 198 17.14 4.53 4.68
C ALA A 198 17.23 3.22 3.89
N ILE A 199 18.41 2.89 3.36
CA ILE A 199 18.66 1.63 2.63
C ILE A 199 18.39 0.41 3.52
N SER A 200 18.88 0.39 4.77
CA SER A 200 18.64 -0.71 5.70
C SER A 200 17.15 -0.97 5.94
N SER A 201 16.33 0.08 5.92
CA SER A 201 14.87 -0.02 6.15
C SER A 201 14.10 -0.73 5.02
N ILE A 202 14.72 -0.90 3.86
CA ILE A 202 14.15 -1.59 2.69
C ILE A 202 14.92 -2.87 2.32
N THR A 203 15.97 -3.23 3.05
CA THR A 203 16.86 -4.36 2.74
C THR A 203 17.15 -5.23 3.96
N GLY A 204 18.15 -4.92 4.73
CA GLY A 204 18.64 -5.74 5.85
C GLY A 204 17.64 -5.90 6.99
N ARG A 205 16.93 -4.82 7.38
CA ARG A 205 15.94 -4.90 8.47
C ARG A 205 14.75 -5.82 8.13
N PRO A 206 14.04 -5.66 6.99
CA PRO A 206 12.96 -6.59 6.65
C PRO A 206 13.47 -8.02 6.46
N ALA A 207 14.64 -8.23 5.86
CA ALA A 207 15.22 -9.56 5.71
C ALA A 207 15.47 -10.23 7.07
N ALA A 208 16.00 -9.48 8.04
CA ALA A 208 16.24 -9.99 9.40
C ALA A 208 14.92 -10.25 10.15
N ALA A 209 13.96 -9.33 10.08
CA ALA A 209 12.66 -9.45 10.75
C ALA A 209 11.85 -10.65 10.23
N LEU A 210 11.90 -10.87 8.93
CA LEU A 210 11.21 -11.98 8.25
C LEU A 210 12.02 -13.29 8.25
N GLY A 211 13.24 -13.29 8.81
CA GLY A 211 14.08 -14.50 8.84
C GLY A 211 14.52 -14.99 7.46
N ILE A 212 14.68 -14.08 6.49
CA ILE A 212 15.12 -14.42 5.13
C ILE A 212 16.62 -14.70 5.16
N PRO A 213 17.06 -15.93 4.82
CA PRO A 213 18.48 -16.29 4.93
C PRO A 213 19.29 -15.71 3.76
N ASN A 214 20.52 -15.30 4.07
CA ASN A 214 21.56 -14.94 3.09
C ASN A 214 21.14 -13.86 2.08
N ARG A 215 20.30 -12.89 2.49
CA ARG A 215 19.84 -11.76 1.67
C ARG A 215 19.74 -10.48 2.49
N GLY A 216 19.52 -9.36 1.82
CA GLY A 216 19.29 -8.06 2.44
C GLY A 216 20.54 -7.28 2.85
N ILE A 217 21.73 -7.88 2.79
CA ILE A 217 23.03 -7.22 3.03
C ILE A 217 24.10 -7.73 2.03
N LEU A 218 25.05 -6.87 1.71
CA LEU A 218 26.21 -7.23 0.89
C LEU A 218 27.24 -7.95 1.75
N LYS A 219 27.34 -9.27 1.58
CA LYS A 219 28.28 -10.12 2.32
C LYS A 219 28.69 -11.31 1.46
N ALA A 220 29.99 -11.69 1.55
CA ALA A 220 30.48 -12.88 0.87
C ALA A 220 29.65 -14.13 1.26
N GLY A 221 29.26 -14.93 0.28
CA GLY A 221 28.40 -16.11 0.45
C GLY A 221 26.88 -15.83 0.47
N TYR A 222 26.47 -14.55 0.40
CA TYR A 222 25.06 -14.18 0.26
C TYR A 222 24.64 -14.13 -1.21
N ALA A 223 23.35 -14.25 -1.46
CA ALA A 223 22.80 -14.08 -2.80
C ALA A 223 23.09 -12.67 -3.33
N ALA A 224 23.52 -12.59 -4.58
CA ALA A 224 23.80 -11.31 -5.23
C ALA A 224 22.51 -10.66 -5.73
N ASP A 225 21.65 -10.26 -4.78
CA ASP A 225 20.49 -9.39 -5.01
C ASP A 225 20.94 -7.96 -4.73
N ILE A 226 21.24 -7.22 -5.79
CA ILE A 226 21.94 -5.94 -5.70
C ILE A 226 21.20 -4.90 -6.54
N CYS A 227 20.93 -3.75 -5.94
CA CYS A 227 20.48 -2.56 -6.67
C CYS A 227 21.63 -1.55 -6.76
N ILE A 228 21.88 -1.00 -7.95
CA ILE A 228 22.74 0.15 -8.17
C ILE A 228 21.82 1.34 -8.37
N ILE A 229 21.94 2.33 -7.48
CA ILE A 229 21.05 3.49 -7.45
C ILE A 229 21.85 4.79 -7.48
N ASP A 230 21.32 5.78 -8.19
CA ASP A 230 21.72 7.17 -8.07
C ASP A 230 20.97 7.81 -6.91
N TYR A 231 21.47 7.61 -5.68
CA TYR A 231 20.77 8.02 -4.46
C TYR A 231 20.45 9.52 -4.41
N PRO A 232 21.32 10.45 -4.83
CA PRO A 232 21.01 11.87 -4.90
C PRO A 232 19.81 12.21 -5.79
N ASN A 233 19.58 11.46 -6.87
CA ASN A 233 18.55 11.73 -7.87
C ASN A 233 17.41 10.71 -7.88
N ILE A 234 17.42 9.74 -6.94
CA ILE A 234 16.35 8.75 -6.87
C ILE A 234 15.00 9.43 -6.63
N SER A 235 13.99 9.09 -7.44
CA SER A 235 12.68 9.72 -7.38
C SER A 235 11.58 8.77 -7.83
N CYS A 236 10.46 8.78 -7.09
CA CYS A 236 9.23 8.11 -7.47
C CYS A 236 8.44 9.02 -8.41
N THR A 237 8.20 8.56 -9.62
CA THR A 237 7.39 9.29 -10.62
C THR A 237 5.96 8.74 -10.71
N ALA A 238 5.68 7.61 -10.05
CA ALA A 238 4.34 7.07 -9.98
C ALA A 238 3.44 7.95 -9.12
N ASP A 239 2.25 8.23 -9.61
CA ASP A 239 1.18 8.94 -8.93
C ASP A 239 -0.14 8.16 -9.01
N TYR A 240 -1.22 8.67 -8.43
CA TYR A 240 -2.51 7.98 -8.40
C TYR A 240 -3.15 7.83 -9.78
N LYS A 241 -2.81 8.70 -10.73
CA LYS A 241 -3.29 8.64 -12.10
C LYS A 241 -2.44 7.72 -12.98
N HIS A 242 -1.12 7.70 -12.76
CA HIS A 242 -0.14 6.90 -13.50
C HIS A 242 0.66 6.01 -12.52
N PRO A 243 0.02 4.98 -11.94
CA PRO A 243 0.63 4.17 -10.87
C PRO A 243 1.79 3.31 -11.35
N PHE A 244 1.97 3.14 -12.66
CA PHE A 244 3.03 2.33 -13.27
C PHE A 244 4.17 3.15 -13.87
N ALA A 245 4.21 4.47 -13.65
CA ALA A 245 5.27 5.32 -14.16
C ALA A 245 6.64 4.86 -13.66
N LYS A 246 7.65 4.85 -14.55
CA LYS A 246 9.00 4.36 -14.25
C LYS A 246 9.70 5.26 -13.24
N ASN A 247 10.16 4.69 -12.14
CA ASN A 247 10.98 5.40 -11.16
C ASN A 247 12.32 5.84 -11.77
N LYS A 248 12.90 6.92 -11.24
CA LYS A 248 14.23 7.44 -11.65
C LYS A 248 15.30 7.05 -10.64
N GLY A 249 16.54 7.01 -11.09
CA GLY A 249 17.71 6.75 -10.25
C GLY A 249 17.89 5.27 -9.88
N LEU A 250 17.20 4.35 -10.55
CA LEU A 250 17.42 2.92 -10.45
C LEU A 250 18.14 2.46 -11.73
N GLU A 251 19.46 2.30 -11.63
CA GLU A 251 20.32 2.02 -12.78
C GLU A 251 20.37 0.52 -13.10
N TYR A 252 20.65 -0.30 -12.10
CA TYR A 252 20.71 -1.76 -12.24
C TYR A 252 19.99 -2.47 -11.10
N VAL A 253 19.35 -3.58 -11.45
CA VAL A 253 18.84 -4.57 -10.49
C VAL A 253 19.38 -5.94 -10.86
N LEU A 254 20.13 -6.52 -9.95
CA LEU A 254 20.60 -7.90 -10.05
C LEU A 254 19.77 -8.78 -9.13
N VAL A 255 19.36 -9.93 -9.62
CA VAL A 255 18.67 -10.98 -8.86
C VAL A 255 19.49 -12.26 -8.99
N ASN A 256 19.95 -12.80 -7.86
CA ASN A 256 20.85 -13.97 -7.84
C ASN A 256 22.05 -13.82 -8.81
N GLY A 257 22.63 -12.63 -8.90
CA GLY A 257 23.78 -12.31 -9.76
C GLY A 257 23.47 -12.10 -11.24
N GLN A 258 22.21 -12.14 -11.66
CA GLN A 258 21.80 -11.88 -13.04
C GLN A 258 21.12 -10.51 -13.16
N ILE A 259 21.49 -9.73 -14.15
CA ILE A 259 20.92 -8.40 -14.41
C ILE A 259 19.47 -8.58 -14.86
N ALA A 260 18.51 -8.16 -14.02
CA ALA A 260 17.09 -8.17 -14.31
C ALA A 260 16.59 -6.82 -14.85
N LEU A 261 17.24 -5.71 -14.46
CA LEU A 261 16.99 -4.37 -14.98
C LEU A 261 18.32 -3.69 -15.25
N GLU A 262 18.44 -3.02 -16.38
CA GLU A 262 19.60 -2.26 -16.83
C GLU A 262 19.14 -0.94 -17.45
N ASN A 263 19.62 0.20 -16.91
CA ASN A 263 19.28 1.55 -17.41
C ASN A 263 17.76 1.75 -17.60
N GLY A 264 16.97 1.34 -16.61
CA GLY A 264 15.51 1.47 -16.65
C GLY A 264 14.79 0.51 -17.60
N THR A 265 15.51 -0.47 -18.18
CA THR A 265 14.95 -1.48 -19.10
C THR A 265 14.99 -2.87 -18.47
N ILE A 266 13.85 -3.56 -18.45
CA ILE A 266 13.75 -4.94 -17.98
C ILE A 266 14.39 -5.86 -19.02
N THR A 267 15.35 -6.72 -18.59
CA THR A 267 16.11 -7.60 -19.50
C THR A 267 15.34 -8.88 -19.87
N GLY A 268 14.21 -9.17 -19.21
CA GLY A 268 13.44 -10.40 -19.40
C GLY A 268 14.05 -11.63 -18.70
N ARG A 269 15.18 -11.50 -17.99
CA ARG A 269 15.79 -12.61 -17.24
C ARG A 269 14.95 -12.94 -16.01
N ARG A 270 14.63 -14.22 -15.85
CA ARG A 270 13.86 -14.75 -14.71
C ARG A 270 14.79 -15.48 -13.74
N ALA A 271 15.57 -14.71 -12.98
CA ALA A 271 16.59 -15.24 -12.04
C ALA A 271 16.04 -15.42 -10.62
N GLY A 272 14.78 -15.06 -10.36
CA GLY A 272 14.13 -15.23 -9.07
C GLY A 272 13.98 -16.69 -8.67
N VAL A 273 14.06 -16.95 -7.36
CA VAL A 273 13.80 -18.26 -6.76
C VAL A 273 12.83 -18.10 -5.61
N VAL A 274 12.05 -19.15 -5.33
CA VAL A 274 11.21 -19.20 -4.14
C VAL A 274 12.11 -19.32 -2.91
N VAL A 275 12.16 -18.28 -2.09
CA VAL A 275 12.91 -18.29 -0.84
C VAL A 275 12.03 -18.91 0.25
N LYS A 276 12.43 -20.08 0.74
CA LYS A 276 11.75 -20.74 1.86
C LYS A 276 12.29 -20.17 3.17
N HIS A 277 11.41 -19.88 4.09
CA HIS A 277 11.77 -19.49 5.45
C HIS A 277 12.50 -20.66 6.13
N ASN A 278 13.78 -20.45 6.49
CA ASN A 278 14.51 -21.43 7.30
C ASN A 278 14.19 -21.17 8.78
N ASN A 279 13.12 -21.85 9.26
CA ASN A 279 12.76 -21.91 10.69
C ASN A 279 12.37 -20.60 11.40
N LEU A 280 11.10 -20.22 11.32
CA LEU A 280 10.43 -19.47 12.39
C LEU A 280 10.75 -20.05 13.80
N CYS A 281 11.05 -21.35 13.90
CA CYS A 281 11.50 -22.04 15.11
C CYS A 281 12.77 -21.48 15.75
N GLU A 282 13.72 -20.88 15.05
CA GLU A 282 14.93 -20.40 15.71
C GLU A 282 14.73 -19.07 16.44
N ILE A 283 13.89 -18.18 15.89
CA ILE A 283 13.53 -16.92 16.56
C ILE A 283 12.72 -17.24 17.83
N TYR A 284 11.74 -18.13 17.71
CA TYR A 284 10.93 -18.58 18.85
C TYR A 284 11.76 -19.39 19.86
N ARG A 285 12.67 -20.28 19.45
CA ARG A 285 13.57 -21.02 20.34
C ARG A 285 14.59 -20.13 21.07
N LYS A 286 15.06 -19.04 20.43
CA LYS A 286 15.93 -18.06 21.10
C LYS A 286 15.16 -17.22 22.11
N ALA A 287 13.90 -16.92 21.86
CA ALA A 287 13.02 -16.24 22.82
C ALA A 287 12.70 -17.11 24.03
N GLU A 288 12.46 -18.41 23.86
CA GLU A 288 12.23 -19.36 24.96
C GLU A 288 13.48 -19.58 25.81
N LYS A 289 14.67 -19.68 25.19
CA LYS A 289 15.96 -19.82 25.93
C LYS A 289 16.38 -18.58 26.72
N ARG A 290 15.76 -17.43 26.49
CA ARG A 290 15.97 -16.21 27.30
C ARG A 290 15.00 -16.10 28.48
N LYS A 291 13.98 -16.97 28.54
CA LYS A 291 13.01 -17.04 29.64
C LYS A 291 13.35 -18.14 30.67
N SER A 292 14.31 -19.00 30.38
CA SER A 292 14.90 -20.00 31.28
C SER A 292 16.27 -19.48 31.82
#